data_3dd298e26cb9e88ee1c5538a7e0c252b
#
_entry.id   3dd298e26cb9e88ee1c5538a7e0c252b
#
_cell.length_a   1.000
_cell.length_b   1.000
_cell.length_c   1.000
_cell.angle_alpha   90.00
_cell.angle_beta   90.00
_cell.angle_gamma   90.00
#
_symmetry.space_group_name_H-M   'P 1'
#
loop_
_entity.id
_entity.type
_entity.pdbx_description
1 polymer ?
#
loop_
_entity_poly.entity_id
_entity_poly.type
_entity_poly.pdbx_seq_one_letter_code
_entity_poly.pdbx_strand_id
1 'polypeptide(L)' 'APPEAEIALLSVGAIEAPAPLMTSEDAVSQLDSSDEPFVFYRDITTDRGCVLYRRYDGHYGLVEAAD' A
#
# COMPACT_ATOMS: atom_id res chain seq x y z
N ALA A 1 -7.68 -20.15 18.44
CA ALA A 1 -7.14 -19.16 17.50
C ALA A 1 -5.72 -18.80 17.88
N PRO A 2 -4.86 -18.54 16.89
CA PRO A 2 -3.49 -18.14 17.20
C PRO A 2 -3.46 -16.79 17.92
N PRO A 3 -2.67 -16.66 18.96
CA PRO A 3 -2.58 -15.39 19.69
C PRO A 3 -2.15 -14.21 18.84
N GLU A 4 -1.33 -14.45 17.84
CA GLU A 4 -0.88 -13.38 16.94
C GLU A 4 -2.04 -12.73 16.20
N ALA A 5 -3.01 -13.53 15.78
CA ALA A 5 -4.16 -12.98 15.07
C ALA A 5 -4.99 -12.09 15.97
N GLU A 6 -5.15 -12.48 17.21
CA GLU A 6 -5.91 -11.69 18.18
C GLU A 6 -5.21 -10.38 18.48
N ILE A 7 -3.89 -10.42 18.64
CA ILE A 7 -3.11 -9.22 18.90
C ILE A 7 -3.19 -8.26 17.72
N ALA A 8 -3.11 -8.79 16.50
CA ALA A 8 -3.22 -7.96 15.30
C ALA A 8 -4.57 -7.26 15.23
N LEU A 9 -5.65 -7.97 15.54
CA LEU A 9 -6.99 -7.37 15.52
C LEU A 9 -7.13 -6.27 16.55
N LEU A 10 -6.51 -6.40 17.70
CA LEU A 10 -6.56 -5.38 18.73
C LEU A 10 -5.79 -4.12 18.33
N SER A 11 -4.83 -4.26 17.44
CA SER A 11 -3.96 -3.16 17.03
C SER A 11 -4.42 -2.45 15.76
N VAL A 12 -5.38 -3.02 15.04
CA VAL A 12 -5.78 -2.50 13.75
C VAL A 12 -6.85 -1.43 13.91
N GLY A 13 -6.58 -0.26 13.33
CA GLY A 13 -7.60 0.75 13.14
C GLY A 13 -7.95 0.83 11.68
N ALA A 14 -9.24 0.82 11.36
CA ALA A 14 -9.69 0.90 9.98
C ALA A 14 -9.88 2.35 9.58
N ILE A 15 -9.27 2.73 8.46
CA ILE A 15 -9.45 4.06 7.88
C ILE A 15 -10.08 3.86 6.51
N GLU A 16 -11.24 4.43 6.31
CA GLU A 16 -11.91 4.37 5.03
C GLU A 16 -11.60 5.64 4.27
N ALA A 17 -10.91 5.49 3.16
CA ALA A 17 -10.57 6.59 2.29
C ALA A 17 -10.53 6.09 0.85
N PRO A 18 -10.97 6.91 -0.11
CA PRO A 18 -10.86 6.50 -1.50
C PRO A 18 -9.40 6.42 -1.91
N ALA A 19 -9.05 5.35 -2.61
CA ALA A 19 -7.70 5.20 -3.14
C ALA A 19 -7.59 6.06 -4.40
N PRO A 20 -6.58 6.94 -4.49
CA PRO A 20 -6.42 7.75 -5.70
C PRO A 20 -6.04 6.86 -6.88
N LEU A 21 -6.56 7.21 -8.06
CA LEU A 21 -6.22 6.52 -9.30
C LEU A 21 -4.90 7.06 -9.83
N MET A 22 -3.97 6.17 -10.10
CA MET A 22 -2.68 6.57 -10.67
C MET A 22 -1.97 5.36 -11.27
N THR A 23 -0.89 5.62 -12.00
CA THR A 23 -0.04 4.56 -12.51
C THR A 23 1.00 4.19 -11.46
N SER A 24 1.64 3.03 -11.64
CA SER A 24 2.74 2.63 -10.77
C SER A 24 3.87 3.65 -10.80
N GLU A 25 4.15 4.23 -11.95
CA GLU A 25 5.19 5.25 -12.08
C GLU A 25 4.85 6.50 -11.27
N ASP A 26 3.59 6.92 -11.31
CA ASP A 26 3.14 8.05 -10.50
C ASP A 26 3.25 7.73 -9.02
N ALA A 27 2.93 6.50 -8.64
CA ALA A 27 3.04 6.08 -7.25
C ALA A 27 4.48 6.11 -6.76
N VAL A 28 5.43 5.68 -7.60
CA VAL A 28 6.85 5.75 -7.25
C VAL A 28 7.28 7.20 -7.07
N SER A 29 6.88 8.08 -7.98
CA SER A 29 7.21 9.51 -7.88
C SER A 29 6.65 10.12 -6.61
N GLN A 30 5.42 9.77 -6.27
CA GLN A 30 4.79 10.28 -5.06
C GLN A 30 5.50 9.77 -3.81
N LEU A 31 5.87 8.50 -3.80
CA LEU A 31 6.58 7.91 -2.67
C LEU A 31 7.96 8.57 -2.50
N ASP A 32 8.67 8.81 -3.61
CA ASP A 32 9.98 9.44 -3.57
C ASP A 32 9.92 10.87 -3.05
N SER A 33 8.85 11.59 -3.32
CA SER A 33 8.72 12.98 -2.92
C SER A 33 8.10 13.15 -1.53
N SER A 34 7.75 12.08 -0.87
CA SER A 34 7.15 12.12 0.46
C SER A 34 8.03 11.37 1.45
N ASP A 35 7.78 11.60 2.74
CA ASP A 35 8.46 10.84 3.80
C ASP A 35 7.64 9.61 4.21
N GLU A 36 6.58 9.32 3.48
CA GLU A 36 5.73 8.19 3.81
C GLU A 36 6.42 6.87 3.52
N PRO A 37 6.18 5.83 4.32
CA PRO A 37 6.77 4.52 4.05
C PRO A 37 6.09 3.76 2.93
N PHE A 38 4.91 4.18 2.52
CA PHE A 38 4.16 3.50 1.46
C PHE A 38 3.17 4.45 0.82
N VAL A 39 2.68 4.06 -0.35
CA VAL A 39 1.59 4.75 -1.06
C VAL A 39 0.51 3.73 -1.37
N PHE A 40 -0.72 4.03 -0.98
CA PHE A 40 -1.88 3.22 -1.34
C PHE A 40 -2.59 3.90 -2.50
N TYR A 41 -2.83 3.15 -3.57
CA TYR A 41 -3.44 3.71 -4.77
C TYR A 41 -4.22 2.64 -5.52
N ARG A 42 -5.03 3.09 -6.47
CA ARG A 42 -5.70 2.18 -7.39
C ARG A 42 -5.03 2.33 -8.74
N ASP A 43 -4.56 1.22 -9.29
CA ASP A 43 -3.85 1.20 -10.56
C ASP A 43 -4.84 1.45 -11.71
N ILE A 44 -4.56 2.45 -12.51
CA ILE A 44 -5.42 2.81 -13.64
C ILE A 44 -5.52 1.66 -14.65
N THR A 45 -4.42 0.92 -14.82
CA THR A 45 -4.34 -0.14 -15.81
C THR A 45 -5.14 -1.37 -15.42
N THR A 46 -5.04 -1.77 -14.15
CA THR A 46 -5.65 -3.02 -13.68
C THR A 46 -6.92 -2.81 -12.88
N ASP A 47 -7.19 -1.57 -12.47
CA ASP A 47 -8.31 -1.20 -11.61
C ASP A 47 -8.28 -1.94 -10.26
N ARG A 48 -7.09 -2.25 -9.78
CA ARG A 48 -6.89 -2.94 -8.51
C ARG A 48 -6.23 -2.04 -7.49
N GLY A 49 -6.56 -2.28 -6.22
CA GLY A 49 -5.89 -1.61 -5.13
C GLY A 49 -4.46 -2.10 -4.99
N CYS A 50 -3.54 -1.19 -4.81
CA CYS A 50 -2.11 -1.49 -4.73
C CYS A 50 -1.49 -0.74 -3.57
N VAL A 51 -0.47 -1.35 -2.97
CA VAL A 51 0.38 -0.70 -1.99
C VAL A 51 1.81 -0.77 -2.51
N LEU A 52 2.39 0.40 -2.74
CA LEU A 52 3.79 0.52 -3.11
C LEU A 52 4.56 0.94 -1.87
N TYR A 53 5.63 0.23 -1.53
CA TYR A 53 6.38 0.51 -0.31
C TYR A 53 7.88 0.50 -0.60
N ARG A 54 8.63 1.15 0.30
CA ARG A 54 10.09 1.15 0.21
C ARG A 54 10.64 -0.08 0.90
N ARG A 55 11.51 -0.77 0.20
CA ARG A 55 12.26 -1.85 0.79
C ARG A 55 13.51 -1.30 1.46
N TYR A 56 14.01 -2.03 2.44
CA TYR A 56 15.21 -1.60 3.17
C TYR A 56 16.47 -1.63 2.29
N ASP A 57 16.41 -2.31 1.16
CA ASP A 57 17.56 -2.44 0.26
C ASP A 57 17.61 -1.34 -0.82
N GLY A 58 16.74 -0.34 -0.70
CA GLY A 58 16.70 0.76 -1.65
C GLY A 58 15.80 0.52 -2.85
N HIS A 59 15.16 -0.64 -2.92
CA HIS A 59 14.20 -0.95 -3.97
C HIS A 59 12.78 -0.74 -3.48
N TYR A 60 11.84 -0.94 -4.39
CA TYR A 60 10.42 -0.81 -4.07
C TYR A 60 9.76 -2.18 -4.11
N GLY A 61 8.75 -2.34 -3.27
CA GLY A 61 7.91 -3.53 -3.30
C GLY A 61 6.49 -3.13 -3.65
N LEU A 62 5.78 -4.02 -4.30
CA LEU A 62 4.40 -3.78 -4.71
C LEU A 62 3.52 -4.92 -4.22
N VAL A 63 2.44 -4.58 -3.54
CA VAL A 63 1.39 -5.53 -3.19
C VAL A 63 0.15 -5.13 -3.97
N GLU A 64 -0.36 -6.04 -4.77
CA GLU A 64 -1.53 -5.78 -5.58
C GLU A 64 -2.67 -6.69 -5.11
N ALA A 65 -3.85 -6.13 -4.97
CA ALA A 65 -5.00 -6.89 -4.53
C ALA A 65 -5.39 -7.90 -5.61
N ALA A 66 -5.56 -9.14 -5.20
CA ALA A 66 -6.07 -10.20 -6.06
C ALA A 66 -7.55 -10.39 -5.79
N ASP A 67 -8.32 -10.66 -6.83
CA ASP A 67 -9.76 -10.86 -6.68
C ASP A 67 -10.13 -12.12 -5.94
#